data_76d9255458ea88e73a6693019861abf6
#
_entry.id   76d9255458ea88e73a6693019861abf6
#
_cell.length_a   1.000
_cell.length_b   1.000
_cell.length_c   1.000
_cell.angle_alpha   90.00
_cell.angle_beta   90.00
_cell.angle_gamma   90.00
#
_symmetry.space_group_name_H-M   'P 1'
#
loop_
_entity.id
_entity.type
_entity.pdbx_description
1 polymer ?
#
loop_
_entity_poly.entity_id
_entity_poly.type
_entity_poly.pdbx_seq_one_letter_code
_entity_poly.pdbx_strand_id
1 'polypeptide(L)'
;MVLVLSNRPEAGALAIAREHGVATAVLGDPADASAWQAALSAHRVDLLVLAGYLKLVPPGIVRGWAGRIINVHPALLPRHGGPGMYGARVHQAVLDAGDRETGATVHLVDEEYDRGAVLAQARVPVLPGDSPESLAARVLAVEHRLLPAAVLRAATAGHPVAFAPDPEPEP
;
A
#
# COMPACT_ATOMS: atom_id res chain seq x y z
N MET A 1 10.67 5.02 -10.78
CA MET A 1 10.75 5.25 -9.32
C MET A 1 11.99 6.10 -9.04
N VAL A 2 11.86 7.17 -8.25
CA VAL A 2 12.95 8.15 -8.00
C VAL A 2 13.51 8.07 -6.59
N LEU A 3 12.73 7.52 -5.64
CA LEU A 3 13.13 7.45 -4.23
C LEU A 3 12.46 6.24 -3.56
N VAL A 4 13.17 5.53 -2.71
CA VAL A 4 12.63 4.63 -1.69
C VAL A 4 12.92 5.22 -0.32
N LEU A 5 11.86 5.45 0.44
CA LEU A 5 11.90 6.06 1.77
C LEU A 5 11.48 5.02 2.81
N SER A 6 12.21 4.91 3.91
CA SER A 6 11.87 4.01 5.02
C SER A 6 12.10 4.70 6.36
N ASN A 7 11.32 4.32 7.36
CA ASN A 7 11.58 4.69 8.76
C ASN A 7 12.47 3.65 9.49
N ARG A 8 12.96 2.65 8.77
CA ARG A 8 13.82 1.58 9.29
C ARG A 8 15.07 1.47 8.41
N PRO A 9 16.26 1.75 8.94
CA PRO A 9 17.51 1.72 8.16
C PRO A 9 17.85 0.33 7.61
N GLU A 10 17.38 -0.73 8.28
CA GLU A 10 17.58 -2.13 7.89
C GLU A 10 16.50 -2.68 6.95
N ALA A 11 15.56 -1.86 6.47
CA ALA A 11 14.50 -2.31 5.58
C ALA A 11 15.07 -2.87 4.27
N GLY A 12 14.72 -4.12 3.92
CA GLY A 12 15.19 -4.79 2.71
C GLY A 12 14.92 -4.01 1.43
N ALA A 13 13.83 -3.25 1.39
CA ALA A 13 13.49 -2.39 0.26
C ALA A 13 14.60 -1.36 -0.06
N LEU A 14 15.34 -0.87 0.95
CA LEU A 14 16.45 0.06 0.73
C LEU A 14 17.63 -0.62 0.03
N ALA A 15 17.92 -1.88 0.35
CA ALA A 15 18.96 -2.66 -0.32
C ALA A 15 18.60 -2.89 -1.79
N ILE A 16 17.39 -3.38 -2.04
CA ILE A 16 16.87 -3.60 -3.40
C ILE A 16 16.90 -2.30 -4.23
N ALA A 17 16.48 -1.18 -3.63
CA ALA A 17 16.51 0.11 -4.32
C ALA A 17 17.93 0.50 -4.77
N ARG A 18 18.93 0.34 -3.89
CA ARG A 18 20.33 0.63 -4.21
C ARG A 18 20.88 -0.26 -5.32
N GLU A 19 20.55 -1.55 -5.31
CA GLU A 19 20.93 -2.49 -6.38
C GLU A 19 20.37 -2.08 -7.74
N HIS A 20 19.21 -1.40 -7.76
CA HIS A 20 18.58 -0.91 -8.97
C HIS A 20 18.90 0.58 -9.26
N GLY A 21 19.86 1.18 -8.57
CA GLY A 21 20.26 2.57 -8.79
C GLY A 21 19.20 3.61 -8.38
N VAL A 22 18.24 3.23 -7.54
CA VAL A 22 17.20 4.13 -7.02
C VAL A 22 17.70 4.80 -5.74
N ALA A 23 17.52 6.12 -5.62
CA ALA A 23 17.87 6.85 -4.42
C ALA A 23 17.14 6.32 -3.19
N THR A 24 17.82 6.35 -2.04
CA THR A 24 17.24 5.88 -0.77
C THR A 24 17.39 6.94 0.32
N ALA A 25 16.39 7.04 1.19
CA ALA A 25 16.48 7.87 2.39
C ALA A 25 15.85 7.16 3.59
N VAL A 26 16.29 7.55 4.79
CA VAL A 26 15.76 7.04 6.05
C VAL A 26 15.20 8.21 6.85
N LEU A 27 13.95 8.08 7.27
CA LEU A 27 13.32 9.01 8.19
C LEU A 27 13.73 8.65 9.63
N GLY A 28 14.42 9.56 10.31
CA GLY A 28 14.77 9.37 11.73
C GLY A 28 13.54 9.37 12.63
N ASP A 29 12.65 10.32 12.39
CA ASP A 29 11.32 10.37 13.01
C ASP A 29 10.24 10.32 11.92
N PRO A 30 9.43 9.25 11.86
CA PRO A 30 8.34 9.14 10.89
C PRO A 30 7.21 10.17 11.09
N ALA A 31 7.16 10.87 12.24
CA ALA A 31 6.20 11.94 12.50
C ALA A 31 6.69 13.32 12.03
N ASP A 32 7.95 13.47 11.68
CA ASP A 32 8.52 14.74 11.20
C ASP A 32 8.11 15.04 9.75
N ALA A 33 7.05 15.84 9.60
CA ALA A 33 6.57 16.27 8.29
C ALA A 33 7.63 17.05 7.49
N SER A 34 8.54 17.75 8.16
CA SER A 34 9.59 18.53 7.48
C SER A 34 10.61 17.61 6.82
N ALA A 35 10.99 16.52 7.49
CA ALA A 35 11.87 15.50 6.93
C ALA A 35 11.23 14.82 5.70
N TRP A 36 9.93 14.48 5.79
CA TRP A 36 9.19 13.99 4.63
C TRP A 36 9.23 14.97 3.46
N GLN A 37 8.83 16.23 3.70
CA GLN A 37 8.77 17.25 2.67
C GLN A 37 10.13 17.49 2.02
N ALA A 38 11.19 17.53 2.81
CA ALA A 38 12.55 17.70 2.33
C ALA A 38 12.97 16.55 1.38
N ALA A 39 12.74 15.30 1.80
CA ALA A 39 13.07 14.12 1.00
C ALA A 39 12.26 14.08 -0.30
N LEU A 40 10.96 14.30 -0.25
CA LEU A 40 10.07 14.28 -1.41
C LEU A 40 10.43 15.38 -2.41
N SER A 41 10.70 16.59 -1.94
CA SER A 41 11.06 17.74 -2.79
C SER A 41 12.44 17.56 -3.43
N ALA A 42 13.45 17.11 -2.68
CA ALA A 42 14.80 16.89 -3.19
C ALA A 42 14.84 15.91 -4.37
N HIS A 43 13.93 14.94 -4.37
CA HIS A 43 13.84 13.92 -5.43
C HIS A 43 12.71 14.18 -6.44
N ARG A 44 12.03 15.34 -6.39
CA ARG A 44 10.95 15.72 -7.30
C ARG A 44 9.89 14.61 -7.42
N VAL A 45 9.43 14.12 -6.28
CA VAL A 45 8.40 13.09 -6.22
C VAL A 45 7.05 13.69 -6.62
N ASP A 46 6.29 13.03 -7.48
CA ASP A 46 4.95 13.43 -7.91
C ASP A 46 3.86 12.56 -7.28
N LEU A 47 4.16 11.31 -6.99
CA LEU A 47 3.25 10.32 -6.40
C LEU A 47 3.95 9.63 -5.22
N LEU A 48 3.27 9.55 -4.09
CA LEU A 48 3.70 8.79 -2.91
C LEU A 48 2.96 7.46 -2.87
N VAL A 49 3.72 6.37 -2.77
CA VAL A 49 3.18 5.00 -2.71
C VAL A 49 3.53 4.39 -1.36
N LEU A 50 2.53 4.02 -0.59
CA LEU A 50 2.71 3.28 0.66
C LEU A 50 2.61 1.78 0.36
N ALA A 51 3.68 1.05 0.67
CA ALA A 51 3.77 -0.40 0.53
C ALA A 51 4.30 -0.98 1.84
N GLY A 52 3.42 -1.54 2.65
CA GLY A 52 3.78 -2.07 3.97
C GLY A 52 4.23 -0.99 4.97
N TYR A 53 3.83 0.25 4.79
CA TYR A 53 4.09 1.32 5.74
C TYR A 53 3.04 1.30 6.86
N LEU A 54 3.47 1.01 8.09
CA LEU A 54 2.57 0.72 9.23
C LEU A 54 2.38 1.91 10.18
N LYS A 55 2.94 3.07 9.87
CA LYS A 55 2.80 4.29 10.67
C LYS A 55 1.83 5.25 9.99
N LEU A 56 1.33 6.21 10.74
CA LEU A 56 0.61 7.34 10.13
C LEU A 56 1.57 8.19 9.32
N VAL A 57 1.15 8.56 8.12
CA VAL A 57 1.77 9.66 7.38
C VAL A 57 1.39 10.96 8.10
N PRO A 58 2.34 11.87 8.34
CA PRO A 58 2.03 13.12 9.04
C PRO A 58 0.86 13.88 8.36
N PRO A 59 -0.10 14.42 9.13
CA PRO A 59 -1.27 15.09 8.56
C PRO A 59 -0.93 16.24 7.61
N GLY A 60 0.19 16.96 7.86
CA GLY A 60 0.67 18.00 6.96
C GLY A 60 1.07 17.46 5.58
N ILE A 61 1.64 16.26 5.52
CA ILE A 61 1.96 15.57 4.27
C ILE A 61 0.67 15.10 3.60
N VAL A 62 -0.25 14.46 4.34
CA VAL A 62 -1.53 13.99 3.77
C VAL A 62 -2.28 15.15 3.11
N ARG A 63 -2.44 16.29 3.78
CA ARG A 63 -3.10 17.47 3.22
C ARG A 63 -2.36 18.06 2.02
N GLY A 64 -1.06 18.20 2.11
CA GLY A 64 -0.24 18.78 1.03
C GLY A 64 -0.14 17.88 -0.21
N TRP A 65 -0.42 16.58 -0.04
CA TRP A 65 -0.36 15.55 -1.07
C TRP A 65 -1.72 14.92 -1.37
N ALA A 66 -2.81 15.60 -1.03
CA ALA A 66 -4.16 15.09 -1.27
C ALA A 66 -4.35 14.64 -2.73
N GLY A 67 -4.88 13.44 -2.92
CA GLY A 67 -5.04 12.80 -4.21
C GLY A 67 -3.74 12.28 -4.86
N ARG A 68 -2.59 12.37 -4.16
CA ARG A 68 -1.29 11.90 -4.67
C ARG A 68 -0.58 10.92 -3.73
N ILE A 69 -1.31 10.34 -2.79
CA ILE A 69 -0.82 9.25 -1.94
C ILE A 69 -1.71 8.06 -2.17
N ILE A 70 -1.13 6.93 -2.53
CA ILE A 70 -1.83 5.65 -2.65
C ILE A 70 -1.26 4.63 -1.67
N ASN A 71 -2.13 3.74 -1.19
CA ASN A 71 -1.77 2.64 -0.31
C ASN A 71 -2.36 1.33 -0.84
N VAL A 72 -1.72 0.22 -0.55
CA VAL A 72 -2.31 -1.11 -0.71
C VAL A 72 -2.67 -1.67 0.67
N HIS A 73 -3.91 -2.13 0.81
CA HIS A 73 -4.44 -2.75 2.02
C HIS A 73 -4.82 -4.21 1.73
N PRO A 74 -4.45 -5.18 2.58
CA PRO A 74 -4.61 -6.61 2.31
C PRO A 74 -6.02 -7.15 2.63
N ALA A 75 -7.07 -6.39 2.31
CA ALA A 75 -8.46 -6.81 2.37
C ALA A 75 -9.32 -6.04 1.35
N LEU A 76 -10.58 -6.44 1.20
CA LEU A 76 -11.57 -5.73 0.39
C LEU A 76 -12.21 -4.61 1.22
N LEU A 77 -11.64 -3.41 1.15
CA LEU A 77 -12.18 -2.25 1.84
C LEU A 77 -13.65 -1.97 1.43
N PRO A 78 -14.49 -1.48 2.35
CA PRO A 78 -14.18 -0.99 3.71
C PRO A 78 -14.06 -2.08 4.79
N ARG A 79 -14.28 -3.36 4.46
CA ARG A 79 -14.19 -4.45 5.43
C ARG A 79 -12.74 -4.67 5.85
N HIS A 80 -12.53 -4.98 7.12
CA HIS A 80 -11.22 -5.26 7.71
C HIS A 80 -10.18 -4.14 7.49
N GLY A 81 -10.64 -2.89 7.35
CA GLY A 81 -9.83 -1.68 7.34
C GLY A 81 -9.90 -0.91 8.66
N GLY A 82 -9.09 0.15 8.76
CA GLY A 82 -9.11 1.06 9.89
C GLY A 82 -8.02 0.81 10.95
N PRO A 83 -8.08 1.53 12.08
CA PRO A 83 -7.03 1.49 13.09
C PRO A 83 -6.74 0.07 13.60
N GLY A 84 -5.46 -0.33 13.58
CA GLY A 84 -5.02 -1.64 14.06
C GLY A 84 -5.12 -2.78 13.04
N MET A 85 -5.73 -2.57 11.87
CA MET A 85 -5.85 -3.54 10.79
C MET A 85 -4.64 -3.53 9.88
N TYR A 86 -3.61 -4.31 10.23
CA TYR A 86 -2.38 -4.46 9.44
C TYR A 86 -1.73 -5.83 9.66
N GLY A 87 -0.99 -6.29 8.67
CA GLY A 87 -0.26 -7.56 8.71
C GLY A 87 -1.18 -8.75 8.99
N ALA A 88 -0.71 -9.71 9.79
CA ALA A 88 -1.46 -10.93 10.11
C ALA A 88 -2.83 -10.69 10.76
N ARG A 89 -3.01 -9.54 11.41
CA ARG A 89 -4.29 -9.21 12.07
C ARG A 89 -5.44 -9.09 11.09
N VAL A 90 -5.19 -8.59 9.87
CA VAL A 90 -6.21 -8.48 8.84
C VAL A 90 -6.70 -9.85 8.42
N HIS A 91 -5.77 -10.76 8.14
CA HIS A 91 -6.09 -12.12 7.70
C HIS A 91 -6.78 -12.92 8.81
N GLN A 92 -6.35 -12.77 10.05
CA GLN A 92 -7.04 -13.36 11.20
C GLN A 92 -8.48 -12.84 11.31
N ALA A 93 -8.69 -11.52 11.18
CA ALA A 93 -10.03 -10.92 11.24
C ALA A 93 -10.95 -11.43 10.11
N VAL A 94 -10.41 -11.64 8.91
CA VAL A 94 -11.15 -12.25 7.78
C VAL A 94 -11.59 -13.67 8.12
N LEU A 95 -10.70 -14.48 8.69
CA LEU A 95 -10.99 -15.86 9.08
C LEU A 95 -12.01 -15.92 10.23
N ASP A 96 -11.83 -15.07 11.25
CA ASP A 96 -12.74 -14.99 12.41
C ASP A 96 -14.14 -14.54 12.00
N ALA A 97 -14.25 -13.70 10.96
CA ALA A 97 -15.54 -13.27 10.40
C ALA A 97 -16.22 -14.34 9.56
N GLY A 98 -15.54 -15.45 9.24
CA GLY A 98 -16.06 -16.51 8.37
C GLY A 98 -16.30 -16.05 6.93
N ASP A 99 -15.54 -15.07 6.46
CA ASP A 99 -15.66 -14.58 5.10
C ASP A 99 -15.23 -15.64 4.09
N ARG A 100 -15.94 -15.71 2.98
CA ARG A 100 -15.64 -16.67 1.90
C ARG A 100 -14.66 -16.10 0.88
N GLU A 101 -14.45 -14.79 0.90
CA GLU A 101 -13.51 -14.07 0.06
C GLU A 101 -12.87 -12.90 0.82
N THR A 102 -11.68 -12.57 0.43
CA THR A 102 -10.94 -11.38 0.81
C THR A 102 -10.25 -10.82 -0.44
N GLY A 103 -9.14 -10.11 -0.29
CA GLY A 103 -8.37 -9.62 -1.43
C GLY A 103 -7.42 -8.51 -1.05
N ALA A 104 -7.11 -7.69 -2.05
CA ALA A 104 -6.32 -6.50 -1.87
C ALA A 104 -7.06 -5.28 -2.43
N THR A 105 -6.87 -4.14 -1.78
CA THR A 105 -7.42 -2.85 -2.21
C THR A 105 -6.29 -1.84 -2.38
N VAL A 106 -6.19 -1.21 -3.54
CA VAL A 106 -5.42 0.02 -3.72
C VAL A 106 -6.38 1.20 -3.60
N HIS A 107 -6.05 2.15 -2.73
CA HIS A 107 -6.88 3.31 -2.43
C HIS A 107 -6.06 4.59 -2.25
N LEU A 108 -6.69 5.74 -2.38
CA LEU A 108 -6.11 7.02 -1.98
C LEU A 108 -5.98 7.08 -0.45
N VAL A 109 -4.96 7.75 0.03
CA VAL A 109 -4.77 8.00 1.47
C VAL A 109 -5.32 9.38 1.81
N ASP A 110 -6.15 9.42 2.85
CA ASP A 110 -6.67 10.63 3.48
C ASP A 110 -6.27 10.69 4.97
N GLU A 111 -6.92 11.55 5.75
CA GLU A 111 -6.61 11.72 7.18
C GLU A 111 -7.20 10.59 8.06
N GLU A 112 -8.03 9.71 7.50
CA GLU A 112 -8.58 8.55 8.19
C GLU A 112 -7.96 7.25 7.66
N TYR A 113 -7.76 6.27 8.55
CA TYR A 113 -7.23 4.96 8.12
C TYR A 113 -8.18 4.26 7.16
N ASP A 114 -7.67 3.89 5.99
CA ASP A 114 -8.31 3.01 4.99
C ASP A 114 -9.70 3.50 4.51
N ARG A 115 -9.94 4.83 4.56
CA ARG A 115 -11.22 5.47 4.19
C ARG A 115 -11.18 6.17 2.84
N GLY A 116 -10.01 6.44 2.31
CA GLY A 116 -9.86 7.14 1.04
C GLY A 116 -10.45 6.37 -0.15
N ALA A 117 -10.69 7.07 -1.23
CA ALA A 117 -11.34 6.53 -2.42
C ALA A 117 -10.62 5.30 -2.97
N VAL A 118 -11.36 4.23 -3.21
CA VAL A 118 -10.85 2.98 -3.79
C VAL A 118 -10.51 3.21 -5.27
N LEU A 119 -9.30 2.82 -5.65
CA LEU A 119 -8.83 2.87 -7.04
C LEU A 119 -8.99 1.51 -7.74
N ALA A 120 -8.69 0.43 -7.03
CA ALA A 120 -8.86 -0.92 -7.55
C ALA A 120 -8.96 -1.94 -6.41
N GLN A 121 -9.66 -3.04 -6.67
CA GLN A 121 -9.73 -4.19 -5.77
C GLN A 121 -9.57 -5.48 -6.57
N ALA A 122 -8.80 -6.41 -6.03
CA ALA A 122 -8.71 -7.76 -6.57
C ALA A 122 -9.13 -8.77 -5.48
N ARG A 123 -9.93 -9.76 -5.87
CA ARG A 123 -10.54 -10.74 -4.96
C ARG A 123 -9.68 -11.97 -4.83
N VAL A 124 -9.72 -12.57 -3.66
CA VAL A 124 -9.00 -13.82 -3.31
C VAL A 124 -9.97 -14.72 -2.54
N PRO A 125 -10.14 -15.99 -2.92
CA PRO A 125 -10.99 -16.90 -2.15
C PRO A 125 -10.35 -17.26 -0.80
N VAL A 126 -11.15 -17.37 0.23
CA VAL A 126 -10.78 -18.00 1.50
C VAL A 126 -11.09 -19.50 1.39
N LEU A 127 -10.07 -20.33 1.55
CA LEU A 127 -10.20 -21.79 1.38
C LEU A 127 -10.43 -22.47 2.73
N PRO A 128 -11.14 -23.60 2.73
CA PRO A 128 -11.27 -24.41 3.96
C PRO A 128 -9.90 -24.81 4.50
N GLY A 129 -9.67 -24.53 5.78
CA GLY A 129 -8.40 -24.85 6.45
C GLY A 129 -7.30 -23.78 6.28
N ASP A 130 -7.60 -22.63 5.70
CA ASP A 130 -6.65 -21.52 5.67
C ASP A 130 -6.22 -21.12 7.09
N SER A 131 -4.92 -20.87 7.22
CA SER A 131 -4.36 -20.11 8.33
C SER A 131 -4.17 -18.63 7.92
N PRO A 132 -3.96 -17.72 8.87
CA PRO A 132 -3.62 -16.34 8.54
C PRO A 132 -2.41 -16.23 7.60
N GLU A 133 -1.42 -17.11 7.74
CA GLU A 133 -0.20 -17.14 6.94
C GLU A 133 -0.47 -17.60 5.51
N SER A 134 -1.27 -18.67 5.31
CA SER A 134 -1.62 -19.18 3.99
C SER A 134 -2.47 -18.16 3.22
N LEU A 135 -3.41 -17.52 3.91
CA LEU A 135 -4.25 -16.47 3.33
C LEU A 135 -3.41 -15.24 3.01
N ALA A 136 -2.50 -14.81 3.91
CA ALA A 136 -1.58 -13.70 3.68
C ALA A 136 -0.73 -13.92 2.43
N ALA A 137 -0.15 -15.11 2.25
CA ALA A 137 0.66 -15.44 1.08
C ALA A 137 -0.13 -15.31 -0.23
N ARG A 138 -1.39 -15.76 -0.23
CA ARG A 138 -2.28 -15.67 -1.40
C ARG A 138 -2.66 -14.22 -1.71
N VAL A 139 -2.98 -13.42 -0.68
CA VAL A 139 -3.28 -12.00 -0.84
C VAL A 139 -2.05 -11.22 -1.31
N LEU A 140 -0.88 -11.50 -0.75
CA LEU A 140 0.39 -10.84 -1.15
C LEU A 140 0.70 -11.04 -2.64
N ALA A 141 0.44 -12.21 -3.19
CA ALA A 141 0.61 -12.46 -4.62
C ALA A 141 -0.27 -11.55 -5.48
N VAL A 142 -1.46 -11.20 -4.98
CA VAL A 142 -2.37 -10.26 -5.64
C VAL A 142 -1.90 -8.82 -5.46
N GLU A 143 -1.46 -8.43 -4.26
CA GLU A 143 -0.91 -7.08 -4.00
C GLU A 143 0.26 -6.78 -4.95
N HIS A 144 1.16 -7.76 -5.16
CA HIS A 144 2.32 -7.63 -6.04
C HIS A 144 1.99 -7.39 -7.51
N ARG A 145 0.75 -7.65 -7.92
CA ARG A 145 0.25 -7.33 -9.27
C ARG A 145 -0.57 -6.05 -9.26
N LEU A 146 -1.44 -5.89 -8.28
CA LEU A 146 -2.41 -4.80 -8.22
C LEU A 146 -1.72 -3.43 -8.00
N LEU A 147 -0.78 -3.35 -7.04
CA LEU A 147 -0.10 -2.10 -6.74
C LEU A 147 0.77 -1.59 -7.89
N PRO A 148 1.64 -2.40 -8.54
CA PRO A 148 2.37 -1.94 -9.72
C PRO A 148 1.46 -1.51 -10.87
N ALA A 149 0.34 -2.21 -11.11
CA ALA A 149 -0.64 -1.80 -12.12
C ALA A 149 -1.24 -0.41 -11.83
N ALA A 150 -1.59 -0.14 -10.56
CA ALA A 150 -2.07 1.17 -10.14
C ALA A 150 -1.02 2.28 -10.35
N VAL A 151 0.24 2.00 -9.98
CA VAL A 151 1.36 2.94 -10.15
C VAL A 151 1.60 3.26 -11.62
N LEU A 152 1.61 2.25 -12.50
CA LEU A 152 1.81 2.44 -13.94
C LEU A 152 0.69 3.27 -14.55
N ARG A 153 -0.57 3.00 -14.19
CA ARG A 153 -1.73 3.77 -14.66
C ARG A 153 -1.67 5.22 -14.17
N ALA A 154 -1.31 5.43 -12.90
CA ALA A 154 -1.12 6.77 -12.35
C ALA A 154 0.00 7.54 -13.07
N ALA A 155 1.13 6.87 -13.36
CA ALA A 155 2.24 7.47 -14.10
C ALA A 155 1.84 7.86 -15.54
N THR A 156 1.02 7.04 -16.21
CA THR A 156 0.53 7.32 -17.56
C THR A 156 -0.48 8.47 -17.58
N ALA A 157 -1.38 8.51 -16.59
CA ALA A 157 -2.42 9.54 -16.50
C ALA A 157 -1.93 10.87 -15.88
N GLY A 158 -0.78 10.87 -15.22
CA GLY A 158 -0.29 11.99 -14.43
C GLY A 158 -0.93 12.14 -13.04
N HIS A 159 -1.85 11.27 -12.69
CA HIS A 159 -2.53 11.23 -11.38
C HIS A 159 -3.12 9.84 -11.12
N PRO A 160 -3.38 9.46 -9.85
CA PRO A 160 -4.09 8.22 -9.52
C PRO A 160 -5.45 8.12 -10.21
N VAL A 161 -5.74 6.97 -10.80
CA VAL A 161 -6.98 6.69 -11.52
C VAL A 161 -7.58 5.37 -11.05
N ALA A 162 -8.91 5.31 -10.97
CA ALA A 162 -9.62 4.07 -10.71
C ALA A 162 -9.58 3.15 -11.95
N PHE A 163 -9.48 1.85 -11.73
CA PHE A 163 -9.47 0.85 -12.80
C PHE A 163 -10.03 -0.50 -12.33
N ALA A 164 -10.52 -1.29 -13.28
CA ALA A 164 -10.76 -2.70 -13.04
C ALA A 164 -9.43 -3.47 -13.24
N PRO A 165 -8.99 -4.27 -12.27
CA PRO A 165 -7.82 -5.13 -12.47
C PRO A 165 -8.11 -6.16 -13.57
N ASP A 166 -7.05 -6.57 -14.26
CA ASP A 166 -7.17 -7.65 -15.22
C ASP A 166 -7.62 -8.93 -14.50
N PRO A 167 -8.46 -9.76 -15.13
CA PRO A 167 -8.87 -11.02 -14.55
C PRO A 167 -7.65 -11.88 -14.23
N GLU A 168 -7.74 -12.69 -13.18
CA GLU A 168 -6.67 -13.65 -12.90
C GLU A 168 -6.51 -14.58 -14.12
N PRO A 169 -5.28 -14.91 -14.51
CA PRO A 169 -5.08 -15.97 -15.48
C PRO A 169 -5.74 -17.23 -14.92
N GLU A 170 -6.57 -17.87 -15.74
CA GLU A 170 -7.16 -19.17 -15.37
C GLU A 170 -6.02 -20.16 -15.07
N PRO A 171 -6.19 -21.01 -14.03
CA PRO A 171 -5.16 -21.95 -13.61
C PRO A 171 -4.82 -22.99 -14.67
#